data_85f92cc915aa40e0a18e4d26e9f40943
#
_entry.id   85f92cc915aa40e0a18e4d26e9f40943
#
_cell.length_a   1.000
_cell.length_b   1.000
_cell.length_c   1.000
_cell.angle_alpha   90.00
_cell.angle_beta   90.00
_cell.angle_gamma   90.00
#
_symmetry.space_group_name_H-M   'P 1'
#
loop_
_entity.id
_entity.type
_entity.pdbx_description
1 polymer ?
#
loop_
_entity_poly.entity_id
_entity_poly.type
_entity_poly.pdbx_seq_one_letter_code
_entity_poly.pdbx_strand_id
1 'polypeptide(L)'
;EHIKPMRAKLSTHEAQGNTLKQERCMLLAELSDLREQRIRALQKAAKRLNKRLEGKLKVEIVPEADRSPLLNFLRECKLEGVGEKRLAWIEDAETISPLSLAQSIRNGSADVQQTWEGVTQMVAEALTKLQPSQIMKLEALELDHRVDISLNVANGQADPVFRPLSKLSTGQQCTAILHMLLLENVDPLFMDQPEDNLDNAFIAERIVTELRDAKISRQFLFATHNANIPVFGDAEWIGVFTAAENQGRLGLEAQGSIDVPVIRDQVASILEGGRDAFIQRKEKYEF
;
A
#
# COMPACT_ATOMS: atom_id res chain seq x y z
N GLU A 1 -66.43 -15.40 0.58
CA GLU A 1 -66.17 -14.01 0.07
C GLU A 1 -64.83 -13.45 0.53
N HIS A 2 -64.28 -13.82 1.69
CA HIS A 2 -62.97 -13.33 2.22
C HIS A 2 -61.73 -13.85 1.46
N ILE A 3 -61.78 -14.94 0.72
CA ILE A 3 -60.64 -15.58 0.04
C ILE A 3 -60.22 -14.79 -1.22
N LYS A 4 -61.18 -14.20 -1.97
CA LYS A 4 -60.83 -13.44 -3.20
C LYS A 4 -59.95 -12.22 -2.95
N PRO A 5 -60.22 -11.32 -1.96
CA PRO A 5 -59.37 -10.18 -1.69
C PRO A 5 -58.00 -10.58 -1.11
N MET A 6 -57.91 -11.69 -0.39
CA MET A 6 -56.61 -12.22 0.09
C MET A 6 -55.74 -12.73 -1.06
N ARG A 7 -56.32 -13.45 -2.02
CA ARG A 7 -55.58 -13.90 -3.22
C ARG A 7 -55.09 -12.73 -4.07
N ALA A 8 -55.91 -11.68 -4.25
CA ALA A 8 -55.49 -10.48 -4.96
C ALA A 8 -54.32 -9.77 -4.26
N LYS A 9 -54.38 -9.63 -2.94
CA LYS A 9 -53.25 -9.07 -2.16
C LYS A 9 -51.98 -9.93 -2.27
N LEU A 10 -52.11 -11.26 -2.19
CA LEU A 10 -50.97 -12.17 -2.34
C LEU A 10 -50.33 -12.01 -3.71
N SER A 11 -51.12 -12.02 -4.79
CA SER A 11 -50.65 -11.81 -6.15
C SER A 11 -49.94 -10.45 -6.34
N THR A 12 -50.45 -9.38 -5.70
CA THR A 12 -49.80 -8.06 -5.73
C THR A 12 -48.46 -8.08 -5.01
N HIS A 13 -48.39 -8.71 -3.84
CA HIS A 13 -47.13 -8.84 -3.10
C HIS A 13 -46.11 -9.72 -3.81
N GLU A 14 -46.55 -10.80 -4.47
CA GLU A 14 -45.68 -11.64 -5.30
C GLU A 14 -45.11 -10.86 -6.49
N ALA A 15 -45.95 -10.09 -7.19
CA ALA A 15 -45.53 -9.23 -8.29
C ALA A 15 -44.50 -8.18 -7.83
N GLN A 16 -44.78 -7.48 -6.72
CA GLN A 16 -43.87 -6.53 -6.12
C GLN A 16 -42.52 -7.19 -5.70
N GLY A 17 -42.59 -8.37 -5.07
CA GLY A 17 -41.44 -9.15 -4.69
C GLY A 17 -40.56 -9.54 -5.87
N ASN A 18 -41.19 -9.91 -7.00
CA ASN A 18 -40.47 -10.25 -8.23
C ASN A 18 -39.79 -9.02 -8.85
N THR A 19 -40.46 -7.86 -8.87
CA THR A 19 -39.89 -6.61 -9.34
C THR A 19 -38.63 -6.22 -8.51
N LEU A 20 -38.75 -6.24 -7.17
CA LEU A 20 -37.63 -5.95 -6.27
C LEU A 20 -36.46 -6.93 -6.43
N LYS A 21 -36.75 -8.22 -6.68
CA LYS A 21 -35.71 -9.20 -6.98
C LYS A 21 -34.94 -8.86 -8.27
N GLN A 22 -35.68 -8.46 -9.32
CA GLN A 22 -35.09 -8.08 -10.60
C GLN A 22 -34.24 -6.82 -10.46
N GLU A 23 -34.75 -5.77 -9.82
CA GLU A 23 -34.00 -4.54 -9.54
C GLU A 23 -32.73 -4.83 -8.75
N ARG A 24 -32.84 -5.69 -7.73
CA ARG A 24 -31.67 -6.08 -6.94
C ARG A 24 -30.61 -6.83 -7.79
N CYS A 25 -31.03 -7.76 -8.65
CA CYS A 25 -30.11 -8.44 -9.56
C CYS A 25 -29.39 -7.46 -10.49
N MET A 26 -30.10 -6.46 -11.00
CA MET A 26 -29.50 -5.41 -11.83
C MET A 26 -28.47 -4.59 -11.06
N LEU A 27 -28.81 -4.15 -9.84
CA LEU A 27 -27.88 -3.39 -8.99
C LEU A 27 -26.65 -4.20 -8.58
N LEU A 28 -26.79 -5.51 -8.33
CA LEU A 28 -25.64 -6.37 -8.04
C LEU A 28 -24.73 -6.57 -9.26
N ALA A 29 -25.31 -6.66 -10.45
CA ALA A 29 -24.54 -6.71 -11.69
C ALA A 29 -23.75 -5.39 -11.91
N GLU A 30 -24.42 -4.25 -11.75
CA GLU A 30 -23.80 -2.93 -11.84
C GLU A 30 -22.67 -2.76 -10.80
N LEU A 31 -22.89 -3.18 -9.54
CA LEU A 31 -21.87 -3.17 -8.50
C LEU A 31 -20.67 -4.03 -8.87
N SER A 32 -20.88 -5.21 -9.43
CA SER A 32 -19.83 -6.10 -9.92
C SER A 32 -19.00 -5.45 -11.02
N ASP A 33 -19.67 -4.82 -12.00
CA ASP A 33 -19.02 -4.11 -13.10
C ASP A 33 -18.16 -2.93 -12.60
N LEU A 34 -18.67 -2.16 -11.65
CA LEU A 34 -17.95 -1.04 -11.04
C LEU A 34 -16.71 -1.51 -10.26
N ARG A 35 -16.84 -2.61 -9.51
CA ARG A 35 -15.70 -3.23 -8.82
C ARG A 35 -14.63 -3.69 -9.80
N GLU A 36 -15.01 -4.33 -10.88
CA GLU A 36 -14.08 -4.75 -11.92
C GLU A 36 -13.38 -3.57 -12.61
N GLN A 37 -14.13 -2.51 -12.92
CA GLN A 37 -13.56 -1.27 -13.47
C GLN A 37 -12.55 -0.64 -12.51
N ARG A 38 -12.84 -0.61 -11.20
CA ARG A 38 -11.91 -0.14 -10.16
C ARG A 38 -10.61 -0.96 -10.15
N ILE A 39 -10.72 -2.29 -10.15
CA ILE A 39 -9.55 -3.19 -10.19
C ILE A 39 -8.70 -2.92 -11.44
N ARG A 40 -9.32 -2.85 -12.61
CA ARG A 40 -8.63 -2.55 -13.87
C ARG A 40 -7.93 -1.18 -13.83
N ALA A 41 -8.57 -0.17 -13.24
CA ALA A 41 -7.98 1.16 -13.07
C ALA A 41 -6.76 1.13 -12.15
N LEU A 42 -6.82 0.44 -11.01
CA LEU A 42 -5.72 0.24 -10.08
C LEU A 42 -4.55 -0.52 -10.72
N GLN A 43 -4.82 -1.61 -11.43
CA GLN A 43 -3.79 -2.37 -12.16
C GLN A 43 -3.12 -1.54 -13.26
N LYS A 44 -3.90 -0.71 -13.96
CA LYS A 44 -3.36 0.22 -14.96
C LYS A 44 -2.47 1.29 -14.31
N ALA A 45 -2.86 1.81 -13.15
CA ALA A 45 -2.05 2.74 -12.38
C ALA A 45 -0.73 2.09 -11.91
N ALA A 46 -0.79 0.86 -11.36
CA ALA A 46 0.38 0.10 -10.96
C ALA A 46 1.34 -0.16 -12.14
N LYS A 47 0.80 -0.52 -13.33
CA LYS A 47 1.63 -0.68 -14.55
C LYS A 47 2.33 0.62 -14.97
N ARG A 48 1.65 1.76 -14.89
CA ARG A 48 2.26 3.07 -15.17
C ARG A 48 3.36 3.40 -14.16
N LEU A 49 3.09 3.15 -12.87
CA LEU A 49 4.07 3.34 -11.80
C LEU A 49 5.30 2.47 -12.00
N ASN A 50 5.12 1.18 -12.28
CA ASN A 50 6.22 0.25 -12.54
C ASN A 50 7.10 0.69 -13.72
N LYS A 51 6.50 1.26 -14.78
CA LYS A 51 7.27 1.81 -15.91
C LYS A 51 8.16 2.97 -15.47
N ARG A 52 7.68 3.85 -14.57
CA ARG A 52 8.43 4.99 -14.04
C ARG A 52 9.51 4.56 -13.03
N LEU A 53 9.31 3.45 -12.35
CA LEU A 53 10.25 2.88 -11.38
C LEU A 53 11.43 2.14 -12.03
N GLU A 54 11.43 2.00 -13.36
CA GLU A 54 12.55 1.47 -14.17
C GLU A 54 13.15 0.15 -13.64
N GLY A 55 12.30 -0.72 -13.12
CA GLY A 55 12.74 -2.00 -12.56
C GLY A 55 13.42 -1.93 -11.18
N LYS A 56 13.49 -0.77 -10.55
CA LYS A 56 13.98 -0.62 -9.16
C LYS A 56 13.00 -1.21 -8.16
N LEU A 57 11.72 -0.98 -8.40
CA LEU A 57 10.60 -1.52 -7.61
C LEU A 57 9.58 -2.17 -8.52
N LYS A 58 8.82 -3.10 -7.94
CA LYS A 58 7.64 -3.72 -8.55
C LYS A 58 6.45 -3.52 -7.63
N VAL A 59 5.40 -2.91 -8.15
CA VAL A 59 4.12 -2.70 -7.46
C VAL A 59 3.07 -3.57 -8.13
N GLU A 60 2.41 -4.43 -7.37
CA GLU A 60 1.36 -5.33 -7.83
C GLU A 60 0.09 -5.10 -7.02
N ILE A 61 -1.04 -5.11 -7.71
CA ILE A 61 -2.36 -5.09 -7.06
C ILE A 61 -2.88 -6.51 -7.06
N VAL A 62 -3.10 -7.05 -5.87
CA VAL A 62 -3.73 -8.37 -5.68
C VAL A 62 -5.21 -8.11 -5.34
N PRO A 63 -6.13 -8.40 -6.26
CA PRO A 63 -7.55 -8.15 -6.04
C PRO A 63 -8.08 -9.01 -4.90
N GLU A 64 -8.98 -8.43 -4.09
CA GLU A 64 -9.75 -9.13 -3.06
C GLU A 64 -8.89 -10.00 -2.12
N ALA A 65 -7.66 -9.56 -1.85
CA ALA A 65 -6.68 -10.34 -1.09
C ALA A 65 -6.87 -10.26 0.42
N ASP A 66 -7.50 -9.20 0.94
CA ASP A 66 -7.89 -9.16 2.35
C ASP A 66 -9.24 -9.86 2.56
N ARG A 67 -9.16 -11.04 3.12
CA ARG A 67 -10.32 -11.90 3.38
C ARG A 67 -10.88 -11.75 4.79
N SER A 68 -10.27 -10.91 5.61
CA SER A 68 -10.71 -10.65 6.98
C SER A 68 -12.17 -10.21 7.07
N PRO A 69 -12.71 -9.36 6.18
CA PRO A 69 -14.12 -8.99 6.21
C PRO A 69 -15.06 -10.18 6.03
N LEU A 70 -14.71 -11.11 5.12
CA LEU A 70 -15.51 -12.32 4.88
C LEU A 70 -15.46 -13.28 6.08
N LEU A 71 -14.26 -13.49 6.63
CA LEU A 71 -14.08 -14.32 7.81
C LEU A 71 -14.86 -13.77 9.01
N ASN A 72 -14.77 -12.46 9.25
CA ASN A 72 -15.49 -11.81 10.34
C ASN A 72 -17.01 -11.90 10.15
N PHE A 73 -17.49 -11.66 8.93
CA PHE A 73 -18.90 -11.83 8.60
C PHE A 73 -19.41 -13.25 8.90
N LEU A 74 -18.68 -14.29 8.49
CA LEU A 74 -19.08 -15.68 8.74
C LEU A 74 -19.00 -16.07 10.22
N ARG A 75 -18.05 -15.52 10.98
CA ARG A 75 -18.00 -15.64 12.44
C ARG A 75 -19.22 -15.04 13.12
N GLU A 76 -19.62 -13.84 12.69
CA GLU A 76 -20.83 -13.18 13.20
C GLU A 76 -22.10 -13.96 12.90
N CYS A 77 -22.15 -14.67 11.77
CA CYS A 77 -23.27 -15.53 11.40
C CYS A 77 -23.43 -16.75 12.33
N LYS A 78 -22.44 -17.09 13.15
CA LYS A 78 -22.47 -18.19 14.13
C LYS A 78 -22.92 -19.51 13.48
N LEU A 79 -22.23 -19.93 12.44
CA LEU A 79 -22.53 -21.16 11.71
C LEU A 79 -22.48 -22.36 12.65
N GLU A 80 -23.56 -23.14 12.70
CA GLU A 80 -23.71 -24.28 13.60
C GLU A 80 -22.66 -25.37 13.28
N GLY A 81 -21.85 -25.75 14.30
CA GLY A 81 -20.81 -26.78 14.17
C GLY A 81 -19.55 -26.34 13.39
N VAL A 82 -19.46 -25.08 12.96
CA VAL A 82 -18.32 -24.56 12.20
C VAL A 82 -17.45 -23.69 13.09
N GLY A 83 -16.29 -24.24 13.50
CA GLY A 83 -15.24 -23.49 14.22
C GLY A 83 -14.25 -22.83 13.25
N GLU A 84 -13.39 -21.95 13.77
CA GLU A 84 -12.42 -21.19 12.97
C GLU A 84 -11.56 -22.03 12.03
N LYS A 85 -11.06 -23.16 12.49
CA LYS A 85 -10.24 -24.06 11.67
C LYS A 85 -10.96 -24.56 10.41
N ARG A 86 -12.28 -24.60 10.44
CA ARG A 86 -13.09 -25.04 9.30
C ARG A 86 -13.37 -23.94 8.28
N LEU A 87 -12.99 -22.69 8.58
CA LEU A 87 -13.04 -21.56 7.67
C LEU A 87 -11.69 -21.29 6.97
N ALA A 88 -10.65 -22.06 7.26
CA ALA A 88 -9.31 -21.89 6.68
C ALA A 88 -9.33 -21.95 5.13
N TRP A 89 -10.24 -22.72 4.52
CA TRP A 89 -10.40 -22.77 3.08
C TRP A 89 -10.61 -21.39 2.41
N ILE A 90 -11.12 -20.41 3.16
CA ILE A 90 -11.29 -19.04 2.66
C ILE A 90 -9.93 -18.39 2.41
N GLU A 91 -8.94 -18.65 3.26
CA GLU A 91 -7.58 -18.14 3.12
C GLU A 91 -6.82 -18.87 2.02
N ASP A 92 -7.09 -20.17 1.86
CA ASP A 92 -6.41 -21.04 0.91
C ASP A 92 -6.99 -20.95 -0.52
N ALA A 93 -8.25 -20.50 -0.67
CA ALA A 93 -8.89 -20.38 -1.98
C ALA A 93 -8.09 -19.45 -2.90
N GLU A 94 -7.82 -19.85 -4.13
CA GLU A 94 -7.08 -19.07 -5.12
C GLU A 94 -7.80 -17.75 -5.41
N THR A 95 -9.10 -17.82 -5.64
CA THR A 95 -9.97 -16.66 -5.80
C THR A 95 -11.25 -16.87 -5.00
N ILE A 96 -11.72 -15.85 -4.32
CA ILE A 96 -13.00 -15.89 -3.61
C ILE A 96 -13.69 -14.54 -3.72
N SER A 97 -14.93 -14.55 -4.21
CA SER A 97 -15.80 -13.39 -4.23
C SER A 97 -17.01 -13.62 -3.32
N PRO A 98 -17.34 -12.70 -2.41
CA PRO A 98 -18.54 -12.82 -1.57
C PRO A 98 -19.82 -12.99 -2.37
N LEU A 99 -19.92 -12.35 -3.53
CA LEU A 99 -21.07 -12.50 -4.45
C LEU A 99 -21.16 -13.92 -5.02
N SER A 100 -20.03 -14.48 -5.49
CA SER A 100 -19.99 -15.85 -6.01
C SER A 100 -20.30 -16.87 -4.92
N LEU A 101 -19.77 -16.68 -3.71
CA LEU A 101 -20.08 -17.52 -2.56
C LEU A 101 -21.58 -17.48 -2.21
N ALA A 102 -22.18 -16.29 -2.17
CA ALA A 102 -23.62 -16.13 -1.92
C ALA A 102 -24.46 -16.82 -2.99
N GLN A 103 -24.01 -16.82 -4.24
CA GLN A 103 -24.66 -17.48 -5.36
C GLN A 103 -24.59 -19.01 -5.24
N SER A 104 -23.41 -19.56 -4.90
CA SER A 104 -23.25 -20.99 -4.62
C SER A 104 -24.09 -21.43 -3.42
N ILE A 105 -24.18 -20.64 -2.37
CA ILE A 105 -25.05 -20.92 -1.21
C ILE A 105 -26.52 -21.02 -1.63
N ARG A 106 -26.99 -20.15 -2.52
CA ARG A 106 -28.37 -20.20 -3.05
C ARG A 106 -28.64 -21.42 -3.91
N ASN A 107 -27.62 -21.91 -4.63
CA ASN A 107 -27.70 -23.12 -5.47
C ASN A 107 -27.69 -24.40 -4.62
N GLY A 108 -27.20 -24.35 -3.40
CA GLY A 108 -27.20 -25.45 -2.44
C GLY A 108 -25.83 -25.95 -2.03
N SER A 109 -25.81 -26.87 -1.04
CA SER A 109 -24.57 -27.38 -0.45
C SER A 109 -23.64 -28.11 -1.44
N ALA A 110 -24.22 -28.80 -2.42
CA ALA A 110 -23.45 -29.47 -3.46
C ALA A 110 -22.65 -28.49 -4.32
N ASP A 111 -23.25 -27.35 -4.71
CA ASP A 111 -22.61 -26.31 -5.49
C ASP A 111 -21.47 -25.65 -4.70
N VAL A 112 -21.69 -25.39 -3.41
CA VAL A 112 -20.64 -24.83 -2.52
C VAL A 112 -19.43 -25.78 -2.44
N GLN A 113 -19.64 -27.07 -2.28
CA GLN A 113 -18.55 -28.06 -2.22
C GLN A 113 -17.81 -28.22 -3.54
N GLN A 114 -18.54 -28.15 -4.66
CA GLN A 114 -17.94 -28.30 -5.98
C GLN A 114 -17.14 -27.07 -6.40
N THR A 115 -17.58 -25.89 -5.99
CA THR A 115 -16.97 -24.61 -6.38
C THR A 115 -15.73 -24.30 -5.53
N TRP A 116 -15.75 -24.64 -4.25
CA TRP A 116 -14.71 -24.23 -3.29
C TRP A 116 -13.96 -25.44 -2.73
N GLU A 117 -12.70 -25.56 -3.10
CA GLU A 117 -11.81 -26.61 -2.57
C GLU A 117 -11.61 -26.44 -1.06
N GLY A 118 -11.56 -27.54 -0.32
CA GLY A 118 -11.40 -27.55 1.13
C GLY A 118 -12.69 -27.35 1.93
N VAL A 119 -13.83 -27.08 1.29
CA VAL A 119 -15.13 -26.99 1.97
C VAL A 119 -15.67 -28.37 2.30
N THR A 120 -15.83 -28.65 3.59
CA THR A 120 -16.46 -29.91 4.05
C THR A 120 -17.98 -29.85 3.88
N GLN A 121 -18.63 -31.03 3.79
CA GLN A 121 -20.08 -31.12 3.70
C GLN A 121 -20.78 -30.37 4.84
N MET A 122 -20.28 -30.48 6.06
CA MET A 122 -20.82 -29.79 7.23
C MET A 122 -20.78 -28.26 7.08
N VAL A 123 -19.69 -27.71 6.55
CA VAL A 123 -19.57 -26.26 6.31
C VAL A 123 -20.53 -25.83 5.22
N ALA A 124 -20.63 -26.59 4.12
CA ALA A 124 -21.55 -26.28 3.02
C ALA A 124 -23.02 -26.30 3.49
N GLU A 125 -23.41 -27.33 4.26
CA GLU A 125 -24.75 -27.41 4.85
C GLU A 125 -25.04 -26.26 5.84
N ALA A 126 -24.04 -25.88 6.66
CA ALA A 126 -24.21 -24.74 7.58
C ALA A 126 -24.36 -23.41 6.84
N LEU A 127 -23.63 -23.21 5.74
CA LEU A 127 -23.74 -22.02 4.89
C LEU A 127 -25.13 -21.92 4.22
N THR A 128 -25.71 -23.02 3.79
CA THR A 128 -27.06 -23.01 3.18
C THR A 128 -28.17 -22.71 4.18
N LYS A 129 -27.90 -22.78 5.48
CA LYS A 129 -28.85 -22.40 6.55
C LYS A 129 -28.83 -20.89 6.87
N LEU A 130 -27.98 -20.11 6.22
CA LEU A 130 -27.95 -18.66 6.39
C LEU A 130 -29.31 -18.04 6.06
N GLN A 131 -29.72 -17.06 6.90
CA GLN A 131 -30.93 -16.33 6.68
C GLN A 131 -30.85 -15.48 5.39
N PRO A 132 -31.96 -15.24 4.69
CA PRO A 132 -31.98 -14.42 3.48
C PRO A 132 -31.32 -13.04 3.66
N SER A 133 -31.49 -12.42 4.83
CA SER A 133 -30.86 -11.14 5.18
C SER A 133 -29.33 -11.23 5.30
N GLN A 134 -28.81 -12.36 5.78
CA GLN A 134 -27.37 -12.62 5.86
C GLN A 134 -26.77 -12.85 4.47
N ILE A 135 -27.47 -13.61 3.61
CA ILE A 135 -27.05 -13.80 2.22
C ILE A 135 -27.04 -12.46 1.47
N MET A 136 -28.03 -11.59 1.70
CA MET A 136 -28.05 -10.25 1.10
C MET A 136 -26.87 -9.37 1.56
N LYS A 137 -26.48 -9.46 2.83
CA LYS A 137 -25.28 -8.78 3.34
C LYS A 137 -24.00 -9.35 2.74
N LEU A 138 -23.91 -10.67 2.59
CA LEU A 138 -22.77 -11.34 1.95
C LEU A 138 -22.59 -10.87 0.51
N GLU A 139 -23.67 -10.76 -0.28
CA GLU A 139 -23.59 -10.29 -1.68
C GLU A 139 -23.06 -8.86 -1.81
N ALA A 140 -23.37 -8.00 -0.83
CA ALA A 140 -22.91 -6.62 -0.80
C ALA A 140 -21.51 -6.45 -0.18
N LEU A 141 -20.98 -7.49 0.48
CA LEU A 141 -19.70 -7.44 1.17
C LEU A 141 -18.56 -7.12 0.17
N GLU A 142 -17.69 -6.22 0.56
CA GLU A 142 -16.49 -5.86 -0.21
C GLU A 142 -15.24 -6.43 0.47
N LEU A 143 -14.33 -6.97 -0.35
CA LEU A 143 -13.00 -7.40 0.07
C LEU A 143 -11.97 -6.39 -0.41
N ASP A 144 -11.06 -6.01 0.48
CA ASP A 144 -10.03 -5.04 0.14
C ASP A 144 -8.93 -5.67 -0.73
N HIS A 145 -8.39 -4.83 -1.61
CA HIS A 145 -7.26 -5.20 -2.46
C HIS A 145 -5.96 -5.00 -1.69
N ARG A 146 -5.00 -5.90 -1.88
CA ARG A 146 -3.65 -5.74 -1.31
C ARG A 146 -2.72 -5.14 -2.36
N VAL A 147 -1.89 -4.21 -1.91
CA VAL A 147 -0.80 -3.65 -2.71
C VAL A 147 0.49 -4.32 -2.28
N ASP A 148 1.05 -5.15 -3.15
CA ASP A 148 2.34 -5.80 -2.92
C ASP A 148 3.45 -4.97 -3.56
N ILE A 149 4.43 -4.57 -2.76
CA ILE A 149 5.60 -3.80 -3.21
C ILE A 149 6.83 -4.67 -2.99
N SER A 150 7.66 -4.78 -4.02
CA SER A 150 8.90 -5.53 -3.98
C SER A 150 10.06 -4.67 -4.47
N LEU A 151 11.20 -4.75 -3.78
CA LEU A 151 12.45 -4.06 -4.16
C LEU A 151 13.33 -5.02 -4.98
N ASN A 152 13.90 -4.52 -6.05
CA ASN A 152 14.93 -5.22 -6.79
C ASN A 152 16.26 -5.17 -6.01
N VAL A 153 16.69 -6.32 -5.51
CA VAL A 153 17.92 -6.47 -4.73
C VAL A 153 19.09 -7.02 -5.55
N ALA A 154 18.98 -7.07 -6.86
CA ALA A 154 19.95 -7.67 -7.77
C ALA A 154 21.20 -6.80 -8.03
N ASN A 155 21.61 -5.93 -7.15
CA ASN A 155 22.89 -5.16 -7.14
C ASN A 155 23.76 -5.30 -8.42
N GLY A 156 23.22 -4.91 -9.59
CA GLY A 156 23.97 -4.92 -10.87
C GLY A 156 24.02 -6.29 -11.58
N GLN A 157 23.32 -7.32 -11.12
CA GLN A 157 23.16 -8.58 -11.85
C GLN A 157 22.22 -8.41 -13.05
N ALA A 158 22.43 -9.20 -14.09
CA ALA A 158 21.68 -9.10 -15.34
C ALA A 158 20.16 -9.34 -15.15
N ASP A 159 19.80 -10.24 -14.25
CA ASP A 159 18.40 -10.58 -13.96
C ASP A 159 17.91 -9.89 -12.67
N PRO A 160 16.75 -9.23 -12.70
CA PRO A 160 16.19 -8.57 -11.52
C PRO A 160 15.72 -9.60 -10.48
N VAL A 161 16.09 -9.39 -9.21
CA VAL A 161 15.64 -10.22 -8.08
C VAL A 161 14.74 -9.37 -7.19
N PHE A 162 13.45 -9.60 -7.25
CA PHE A 162 12.47 -8.86 -6.45
C PHE A 162 12.20 -9.55 -5.11
N ARG A 163 12.31 -8.77 -4.01
CA ARG A 163 11.94 -9.20 -2.66
C ARG A 163 10.82 -8.33 -2.10
N PRO A 164 9.75 -8.93 -1.53
CA PRO A 164 8.67 -8.18 -0.89
C PRO A 164 9.17 -7.29 0.24
N LEU A 165 8.58 -6.09 0.43
CA LEU A 165 8.96 -5.16 1.49
C LEU A 165 8.96 -5.81 2.87
N SER A 166 8.02 -6.70 3.16
CA SER A 166 7.91 -7.40 4.45
C SER A 166 9.10 -8.30 4.79
N LYS A 167 9.92 -8.65 3.79
CA LYS A 167 11.12 -9.50 3.93
C LYS A 167 12.43 -8.72 3.81
N LEU A 168 12.38 -7.41 3.78
CA LEU A 168 13.52 -6.52 3.66
C LEU A 168 13.94 -5.98 5.03
N SER A 169 15.24 -5.60 5.14
CA SER A 169 15.73 -4.82 6.28
C SER A 169 15.07 -3.43 6.29
N THR A 170 15.06 -2.76 7.46
CA THR A 170 14.49 -1.40 7.59
C THR A 170 15.14 -0.44 6.59
N GLY A 171 16.47 -0.47 6.42
CA GLY A 171 17.17 0.37 5.44
C GLY A 171 16.70 0.11 4.00
N GLN A 172 16.52 -1.15 3.61
CA GLN A 172 15.99 -1.50 2.28
C GLN A 172 14.53 -1.06 2.09
N GLN A 173 13.71 -1.12 3.15
CA GLN A 173 12.33 -0.60 3.11
C GLN A 173 12.33 0.91 2.90
N CYS A 174 13.16 1.65 3.63
CA CYS A 174 13.32 3.09 3.47
C CYS A 174 13.82 3.46 2.06
N THR A 175 14.75 2.68 1.53
CA THR A 175 15.22 2.79 0.14
C THR A 175 14.06 2.68 -0.86
N ALA A 176 13.22 1.67 -0.71
CA ALA A 176 12.08 1.45 -1.59
C ALA A 176 11.07 2.61 -1.53
N ILE A 177 10.79 3.09 -0.31
CA ILE A 177 9.88 4.24 -0.10
C ILE A 177 10.47 5.49 -0.76
N LEU A 178 11.77 5.72 -0.61
CA LEU A 178 12.42 6.90 -1.15
C LEU A 178 12.40 6.92 -2.69
N HIS A 179 12.64 5.79 -3.34
CA HIS A 179 12.47 5.68 -4.80
C HIS A 179 11.06 6.07 -5.25
N MET A 180 10.03 5.72 -4.49
CA MET A 180 8.66 6.13 -4.80
C MET A 180 8.43 7.63 -4.57
N LEU A 181 9.01 8.18 -3.50
CA LEU A 181 8.89 9.60 -3.17
C LEU A 181 9.63 10.52 -4.15
N LEU A 182 10.73 10.04 -4.74
CA LEU A 182 11.51 10.79 -5.73
C LEU A 182 10.94 10.71 -7.15
N LEU A 183 9.89 9.92 -7.39
CA LEU A 183 9.20 9.95 -8.68
C LEU A 183 8.68 11.36 -8.99
N GLU A 184 8.62 11.68 -10.29
CA GLU A 184 8.12 12.97 -10.76
C GLU A 184 6.79 13.38 -10.10
N ASN A 185 6.86 14.44 -9.34
CA ASN A 185 5.76 15.15 -8.72
C ASN A 185 6.17 16.62 -8.61
N VAL A 186 5.23 17.52 -8.66
CA VAL A 186 5.47 18.96 -8.55
C VAL A 186 5.30 19.49 -7.12
N ASP A 187 4.66 18.71 -6.25
CA ASP A 187 4.43 19.12 -4.87
C ASP A 187 5.74 19.15 -4.07
N PRO A 188 5.98 20.16 -3.23
CA PRO A 188 7.14 20.18 -2.35
C PRO A 188 7.24 18.92 -1.47
N LEU A 189 8.45 18.41 -1.28
CA LEU A 189 8.70 17.26 -0.42
C LEU A 189 9.54 17.68 0.78
N PHE A 190 9.00 17.42 1.98
CA PHE A 190 9.72 17.54 3.24
C PHE A 190 10.23 16.19 3.69
N MET A 191 11.51 16.12 4.07
CA MET A 191 12.11 14.92 4.67
C MET A 191 12.86 15.33 5.94
N ASP A 192 12.51 14.64 7.02
CA ASP A 192 13.17 14.79 8.32
C ASP A 192 14.06 13.58 8.57
N GLN A 193 15.35 13.83 8.68
CA GLN A 193 16.40 12.86 8.97
C GLN A 193 16.28 11.55 8.15
N PRO A 194 16.24 11.61 6.80
CA PRO A 194 16.11 10.40 5.97
C PRO A 194 17.29 9.43 6.17
N GLU A 195 18.45 9.94 6.61
CA GLU A 195 19.66 9.17 6.87
C GLU A 195 19.61 8.21 8.05
N ASP A 196 18.70 8.39 9.02
CA ASP A 196 18.65 7.57 10.24
C ASP A 196 18.44 6.08 9.95
N ASN A 197 17.79 5.77 8.83
CA ASN A 197 17.47 4.41 8.43
C ASN A 197 18.12 4.01 7.09
N LEU A 198 19.04 4.80 6.57
CA LEU A 198 19.69 4.56 5.29
C LEU A 198 21.20 4.35 5.47
N ASP A 199 21.78 3.49 4.65
CA ASP A 199 23.22 3.34 4.58
C ASP A 199 23.87 4.57 3.91
N ASN A 200 24.95 5.08 4.50
CA ASN A 200 25.69 6.25 3.98
C ASN A 200 26.19 6.05 2.54
N ALA A 201 26.63 4.84 2.19
CA ALA A 201 27.05 4.53 0.82
C ALA A 201 25.86 4.62 -0.15
N PHE A 202 24.70 4.13 0.26
CA PHE A 202 23.48 4.22 -0.53
C PHE A 202 23.01 5.67 -0.72
N ILE A 203 23.10 6.51 0.33
CA ILE A 203 22.79 7.94 0.23
C ILE A 203 23.71 8.60 -0.80
N ALA A 204 25.01 8.41 -0.66
CA ALA A 204 26.01 9.08 -1.49
C ALA A 204 25.95 8.66 -2.98
N GLU A 205 25.75 7.38 -3.26
CA GLU A 205 25.85 6.84 -4.62
C GLU A 205 24.53 6.94 -5.41
N ARG A 206 23.38 6.76 -4.75
CA ARG A 206 22.10 6.63 -5.44
C ARG A 206 21.13 7.76 -5.18
N ILE A 207 20.89 8.10 -3.92
CA ILE A 207 19.90 9.10 -3.56
C ILE A 207 20.31 10.48 -4.07
N VAL A 208 21.57 10.83 -3.90
CA VAL A 208 22.07 12.14 -4.35
C VAL A 208 21.88 12.32 -5.86
N THR A 209 22.14 11.30 -6.65
CA THR A 209 21.94 11.37 -8.10
C THR A 209 20.47 11.57 -8.47
N GLU A 210 19.59 10.76 -7.90
CA GLU A 210 18.13 10.87 -8.15
C GLU A 210 17.57 12.20 -7.62
N LEU A 211 18.08 12.70 -6.49
CA LEU A 211 17.69 14.00 -5.94
C LEU A 211 18.08 15.15 -6.86
N ARG A 212 19.30 15.11 -7.41
CA ARG A 212 19.76 16.14 -8.36
C ARG A 212 18.92 16.22 -9.62
N ASP A 213 18.45 15.08 -10.12
CA ASP A 213 17.57 15.04 -11.28
C ASP A 213 16.16 15.52 -10.91
N ALA A 214 15.63 15.10 -9.77
CA ALA A 214 14.29 15.43 -9.32
C ALA A 214 14.13 16.90 -8.91
N LYS A 215 15.18 17.56 -8.36
CA LYS A 215 15.11 18.95 -7.90
C LYS A 215 14.89 19.96 -9.03
N ILE A 216 15.11 19.57 -10.29
CA ILE A 216 14.84 20.43 -11.46
C ILE A 216 13.32 20.72 -11.59
N SER A 217 12.48 19.76 -11.20
CA SER A 217 11.02 19.84 -11.35
C SER A 217 10.26 20.00 -10.04
N ARG A 218 10.95 19.83 -8.88
CA ARG A 218 10.30 19.78 -7.57
C ARG A 218 11.17 20.42 -6.48
N GLN A 219 10.53 21.10 -5.54
CA GLN A 219 11.21 21.63 -4.35
C GLN A 219 11.39 20.54 -3.30
N PHE A 220 12.60 20.46 -2.73
CA PHE A 220 12.94 19.56 -1.63
C PHE A 220 13.40 20.36 -0.41
N LEU A 221 12.93 19.97 0.77
CA LEU A 221 13.35 20.52 2.05
C LEU A 221 13.77 19.37 2.95
N PHE A 222 15.03 19.42 3.38
CA PHE A 222 15.60 18.41 4.24
C PHE A 222 15.97 19.00 5.60
N ALA A 223 15.57 18.34 6.68
CA ALA A 223 16.23 18.47 7.96
C ALA A 223 17.20 17.28 8.06
N THR A 224 18.51 17.53 8.18
CA THR A 224 19.52 16.48 8.11
C THR A 224 20.74 16.80 8.95
N HIS A 225 21.39 15.79 9.47
CA HIS A 225 22.71 15.86 10.08
C HIS A 225 23.79 15.12 9.23
N ASN A 226 23.47 14.71 8.00
CA ASN A 226 24.37 14.02 7.07
C ASN A 226 24.88 14.98 5.99
N ALA A 227 26.20 15.19 5.95
CA ALA A 227 26.84 16.10 4.99
C ALA A 227 26.62 15.71 3.52
N ASN A 228 26.39 14.42 3.23
CA ASN A 228 26.18 13.95 1.87
C ASN A 228 24.93 14.58 1.22
N ILE A 229 23.88 14.87 1.99
CA ILE A 229 22.64 15.44 1.46
C ILE A 229 22.85 16.89 0.99
N PRO A 230 23.28 17.85 1.82
CA PRO A 230 23.45 19.23 1.37
C PRO A 230 24.63 19.41 0.41
N VAL A 231 25.73 18.67 0.58
CA VAL A 231 26.97 18.87 -0.21
C VAL A 231 26.85 18.17 -1.57
N PHE A 232 26.61 16.86 -1.57
CA PHE A 232 26.50 16.10 -2.83
C PHE A 232 25.15 16.27 -3.51
N GLY A 233 24.08 16.55 -2.75
CA GLY A 233 22.77 16.92 -3.29
C GLY A 233 22.75 18.30 -3.92
N ASP A 234 23.86 19.06 -3.77
CA ASP A 234 24.02 20.39 -4.35
C ASP A 234 22.86 21.32 -3.93
N ALA A 235 22.73 21.51 -2.62
CA ALA A 235 21.67 22.34 -2.05
C ALA A 235 21.87 23.82 -2.39
N GLU A 236 20.85 24.44 -2.97
CA GLU A 236 20.86 25.87 -3.33
C GLU A 236 20.83 26.77 -2.09
N TRP A 237 20.22 26.29 -1.01
CA TRP A 237 20.13 27.03 0.24
C TRP A 237 20.28 26.07 1.43
N ILE A 238 21.09 26.48 2.39
CA ILE A 238 21.37 25.78 3.64
C ILE A 238 21.10 26.75 4.79
N GLY A 239 20.30 26.33 5.76
CA GLY A 239 20.08 27.04 7.01
C GLY A 239 20.66 26.25 8.18
N VAL A 240 21.60 26.85 8.91
CA VAL A 240 22.23 26.23 10.07
C VAL A 240 21.52 26.69 11.34
N PHE A 241 20.85 25.76 12.01
CA PHE A 241 20.13 26.02 13.25
C PHE A 241 21.06 25.79 14.45
N THR A 242 21.01 26.70 15.40
CA THR A 242 21.67 26.55 16.71
C THR A 242 20.64 26.45 17.81
N ALA A 243 20.88 25.58 18.80
CA ALA A 243 20.04 25.49 19.99
C ALA A 243 20.45 26.58 20.99
N ALA A 244 19.51 27.41 21.38
CA ALA A 244 19.65 28.39 22.45
C ALA A 244 18.40 28.40 23.33
N GLU A 245 18.53 28.24 24.63
CA GLU A 245 17.42 28.33 25.59
C GLU A 245 16.21 27.43 25.23
N ASN A 246 16.45 26.17 24.84
CA ASN A 246 15.46 25.21 24.37
C ASN A 246 14.68 25.59 23.09
N GLN A 247 15.24 26.51 22.30
CA GLN A 247 14.69 26.88 20.99
C GLN A 247 15.76 26.77 19.91
N GLY A 248 15.36 26.31 18.73
CA GLY A 248 16.17 26.39 17.52
C GLY A 248 16.14 27.81 16.96
N ARG A 249 17.31 28.42 16.72
CA ARG A 249 17.43 29.75 16.09
C ARG A 249 18.22 29.65 14.81
N LEU A 250 17.75 30.34 13.79
CA LEU A 250 18.46 30.56 12.54
C LEU A 250 19.01 31.97 12.52
N GLY A 251 20.35 32.12 12.55
CA GLY A 251 21.02 33.42 12.43
C GLY A 251 20.98 33.96 11.00
N LEU A 252 20.98 35.27 10.82
CA LEU A 252 21.03 35.88 9.48
C LEU A 252 22.28 35.48 8.69
N GLU A 253 23.41 35.29 9.37
CA GLU A 253 24.69 34.86 8.77
C GLU A 253 24.85 33.32 8.71
N ALA A 254 23.84 32.58 9.22
CA ALA A 254 23.83 31.11 9.26
C ALA A 254 22.96 30.52 8.15
N GLN A 255 22.80 31.23 7.05
CA GLN A 255 22.00 30.77 5.92
C GLN A 255 22.57 31.25 4.59
N GLY A 256 22.52 30.37 3.58
CA GLY A 256 23.05 30.66 2.24
C GLY A 256 23.48 29.42 1.48
N SER A 257 24.22 29.60 0.38
CA SER A 257 24.80 28.53 -0.40
C SER A 257 26.03 27.94 0.29
N ILE A 258 26.38 26.69 -0.02
CA ILE A 258 27.62 26.02 0.40
C ILE A 258 28.87 26.79 -0.08
N ASP A 259 28.78 27.60 -1.13
CA ASP A 259 29.86 28.41 -1.65
C ASP A 259 30.28 29.57 -0.71
N VAL A 260 29.37 29.96 0.17
CA VAL A 260 29.63 30.99 1.18
C VAL A 260 30.57 30.42 2.24
N PRO A 261 31.80 30.98 2.47
CA PRO A 261 32.78 30.41 3.38
C PRO A 261 32.26 30.15 4.80
N VAL A 262 31.44 31.06 5.35
CA VAL A 262 30.85 30.93 6.69
C VAL A 262 29.93 29.71 6.76
N ILE A 263 29.08 29.50 5.75
CA ILE A 263 28.17 28.37 5.69
C ILE A 263 28.93 27.06 5.53
N ARG A 264 29.92 27.02 4.64
CA ARG A 264 30.77 25.87 4.44
C ARG A 264 31.48 25.45 5.71
N ASP A 265 32.07 26.40 6.45
CA ASP A 265 32.79 26.14 7.69
C ASP A 265 31.80 25.65 8.79
N GLN A 266 30.59 26.19 8.87
CA GLN A 266 29.56 25.72 9.79
C GLN A 266 29.08 24.29 9.43
N VAL A 267 28.82 24.02 8.17
CA VAL A 267 28.44 22.67 7.68
C VAL A 267 29.53 21.66 8.01
N ALA A 268 30.81 21.99 7.70
CA ALA A 268 31.96 21.13 8.04
C ALA A 268 32.11 20.92 9.55
N SER A 269 31.89 21.96 10.35
CA SER A 269 31.98 21.88 11.81
C SER A 269 30.90 20.97 12.41
N ILE A 270 29.67 21.14 11.99
CA ILE A 270 28.51 20.44 12.57
C ILE A 270 28.43 19.00 12.05
N LEU A 271 28.56 18.80 10.73
CA LEU A 271 28.30 17.50 10.11
C LEU A 271 29.54 16.62 10.01
N GLU A 272 30.76 17.21 9.97
CA GLU A 272 32.00 16.48 9.79
C GLU A 272 32.91 16.52 11.02
N GLY A 273 32.51 17.23 12.08
CA GLY A 273 33.37 17.42 13.28
C GLY A 273 34.48 18.43 13.11
N GLY A 274 34.39 19.30 12.10
CA GLY A 274 35.34 20.35 11.78
C GLY A 274 36.44 19.93 10.79
N ARG A 275 37.17 20.93 10.33
CA ARG A 275 38.19 20.76 9.30
C ARG A 275 39.30 19.82 9.73
N ASP A 276 39.73 19.89 11.00
CA ASP A 276 40.80 19.06 11.51
C ASP A 276 40.42 17.57 11.58
N ALA A 277 39.20 17.27 12.01
CA ALA A 277 38.66 15.91 12.02
C ALA A 277 38.52 15.33 10.60
N PHE A 278 38.13 16.16 9.63
CA PHE A 278 38.08 15.77 8.23
C PHE A 278 39.48 15.45 7.66
N ILE A 279 40.49 16.30 7.95
CA ILE A 279 41.87 16.10 7.52
C ILE A 279 42.45 14.82 8.15
N GLN A 280 42.28 14.62 9.47
CA GLN A 280 42.73 13.43 10.15
C GLN A 280 42.13 12.14 9.59
N ARG A 281 40.83 12.15 9.22
CA ARG A 281 40.21 11.01 8.55
C ARG A 281 40.80 10.75 7.17
N LYS A 282 41.01 11.79 6.37
CA LYS A 282 41.66 11.70 5.07
C LYS A 282 43.03 11.08 5.16
N GLU A 283 43.88 11.56 6.10
CA GLU A 283 45.21 11.03 6.34
C GLU A 283 45.21 9.57 6.81
N LYS A 284 44.23 9.19 7.68
CA LYS A 284 44.14 7.82 8.16
C LYS A 284 43.65 6.82 7.11
N TYR A 285 42.85 7.28 6.16
CA TYR A 285 42.36 6.44 5.06
C TYR A 285 43.32 6.43 3.86
N GLU A 286 44.44 7.20 3.94
CA GLU A 286 45.47 7.29 2.89
C GLU A 286 44.95 7.78 1.53
N PHE A 287 43.97 8.71 1.53
CA PHE A 287 43.43 9.33 0.31
C PHE A 287 44.15 10.63 -0.05
#